data_cee4d1306819cc0926a639677cee402e
#
_entry.id   cee4d1306819cc0926a639677cee402e
#
_cell.length_a   1.000
_cell.length_b   1.000
_cell.length_c   1.000
_cell.angle_alpha   90.00
_cell.angle_beta   90.00
_cell.angle_gamma   90.00
#
_symmetry.space_group_name_H-M   'P 1'
#
loop_
_entity.id
_entity.type
_entity.pdbx_description
1 polymer ?
#
loop_
_entity_poly.entity_id
_entity_poly.type
_entity_poly.pdbx_seq_one_letter_code
_entity_poly.pdbx_strand_id
1 'polypeptide(L)'
;MKMRTDNRQYESEADIFSLDYEGRGVARVNGKALFIEGAMPGERVRFEIIRSKKQFDEARVIDIIRYSENRVKPKCRHFDTCGGCSIQHIDPTAQIAFKQRIMEEQLERIGKIQPEQILPAIYGTPWHYRDRARLSISKDAGGRLKIGFKAKKSHEVIDVDSCMVLPAHISEKLPKIKQMLQSLIDLDLLFIEFFNSEKLTVLNICSGKKPPSQKLRQLEKWFDTIFGHEKKQWQIWLQARRQEAQPFYPKDCQPLGYALPEFEVEMPYKPGDFTQINAGLNGVMVGRALKLLDIQKNERIADLFCGLGNFSIPMA
;
A
#
# COMPACT_ATOMS: atom_id res chain seq x y z
N MET A 1 -30.63 -44.14 -5.56
CA MET A 1 -30.50 -43.47 -4.25
C MET A 1 -29.06 -42.97 -4.12
N LYS A 2 -28.78 -41.73 -4.56
CA LYS A 2 -27.43 -41.15 -4.46
C LYS A 2 -27.31 -40.53 -3.06
N MET A 3 -26.39 -41.09 -2.25
CA MET A 3 -26.00 -40.50 -0.97
C MET A 3 -25.50 -39.10 -1.20
N ARG A 4 -26.16 -38.10 -0.62
CA ARG A 4 -25.65 -36.75 -0.44
C ARG A 4 -24.50 -36.88 0.57
N THR A 5 -23.26 -36.73 0.14
CA THR A 5 -22.14 -36.54 1.02
C THR A 5 -22.35 -35.22 1.77
N ASP A 6 -22.60 -35.32 3.05
CA ASP A 6 -22.73 -34.26 4.02
C ASP A 6 -21.33 -33.55 4.08
N ASN A 7 -21.23 -32.41 3.41
CA ASN A 7 -20.01 -31.61 3.34
C ASN A 7 -19.94 -30.73 4.61
N ARG A 8 -19.87 -31.38 5.80
CA ARG A 8 -19.44 -30.69 7.03
C ARG A 8 -17.99 -30.30 6.81
N GLN A 9 -17.76 -29.02 6.59
CA GLN A 9 -16.42 -28.40 6.71
C GLN A 9 -15.92 -28.73 8.12
N TYR A 10 -14.95 -29.64 8.22
CA TYR A 10 -14.33 -29.97 9.49
C TYR A 10 -13.56 -28.74 9.95
N GLU A 11 -14.02 -28.12 11.03
CA GLU A 11 -13.28 -27.13 11.79
C GLU A 11 -12.02 -27.81 12.33
N SER A 12 -10.86 -27.44 11.78
CA SER A 12 -9.57 -27.98 12.19
C SER A 12 -8.81 -26.91 12.99
N GLU A 13 -7.96 -27.35 13.92
CA GLU A 13 -7.14 -26.45 14.72
C GLU A 13 -5.68 -26.53 14.28
N ALA A 14 -4.96 -25.43 14.41
CA ALA A 14 -3.52 -25.40 14.16
C ALA A 14 -2.80 -24.39 15.06
N ASP A 15 -1.57 -24.74 15.45
CA ASP A 15 -0.61 -23.83 16.04
C ASP A 15 0.18 -23.11 14.94
N ILE A 16 0.27 -21.80 15.03
CA ILE A 16 0.94 -20.95 14.04
C ILE A 16 2.37 -20.69 14.48
N PHE A 17 3.33 -21.07 13.62
CA PHE A 17 4.75 -20.95 13.93
C PHE A 17 5.52 -19.87 13.16
N SER A 18 4.99 -19.39 12.02
CA SER A 18 5.63 -18.36 11.20
C SER A 18 4.59 -17.53 10.44
N LEU A 19 5.04 -16.52 9.70
CA LEU A 19 4.28 -15.80 8.69
C LEU A 19 4.89 -16.03 7.32
N ASP A 20 4.06 -15.97 6.28
CA ASP A 20 4.56 -15.84 4.92
C ASP A 20 4.73 -14.36 4.51
N TYR A 21 5.25 -14.14 3.30
CA TYR A 21 5.47 -12.78 2.77
C TYR A 21 4.18 -11.98 2.53
N GLU A 22 3.02 -12.64 2.45
CA GLU A 22 1.69 -12.00 2.35
C GLU A 22 1.10 -11.65 3.73
N GLY A 23 1.77 -12.05 4.82
CA GLY A 23 1.32 -11.85 6.21
C GLY A 23 0.27 -12.85 6.67
N ARG A 24 0.22 -14.05 6.04
CA ARG A 24 -0.62 -15.17 6.49
C ARG A 24 0.13 -16.02 7.50
N GLY A 25 -0.58 -16.51 8.52
CA GLY A 25 -0.03 -17.47 9.46
C GLY A 25 0.33 -18.79 8.78
N VAL A 26 1.50 -19.34 9.10
CA VAL A 26 1.98 -20.62 8.57
C VAL A 26 1.84 -21.68 9.62
N ALA A 27 1.20 -22.80 9.23
CA ALA A 27 1.07 -24.01 10.02
C ALA A 27 1.36 -25.26 9.20
N ARG A 28 1.41 -26.43 9.85
CA ARG A 28 1.41 -27.74 9.21
C ARG A 28 0.34 -28.62 9.81
N VAL A 29 -0.48 -29.19 8.95
CA VAL A 29 -1.52 -30.14 9.34
C VAL A 29 -1.36 -31.38 8.49
N ASN A 30 -1.24 -32.54 9.13
CA ASN A 30 -1.00 -33.83 8.46
C ASN A 30 0.19 -33.81 7.47
N GLY A 31 1.29 -33.10 7.84
CA GLY A 31 2.48 -32.95 7.00
C GLY A 31 2.38 -31.91 5.88
N LYS A 32 1.19 -31.39 5.59
CA LYS A 32 0.95 -30.41 4.53
C LYS A 32 1.06 -28.97 5.05
N ALA A 33 1.66 -28.10 4.27
CA ALA A 33 1.74 -26.68 4.59
C ALA A 33 0.35 -26.03 4.52
N LEU A 34 0.07 -25.13 5.46
CA LEU A 34 -1.20 -24.43 5.58
C LEU A 34 -0.93 -22.93 5.77
N PHE A 35 -1.54 -22.09 4.93
CA PHE A 35 -1.47 -20.63 4.98
C PHE A 35 -2.80 -20.08 5.43
N ILE A 36 -2.85 -19.45 6.61
CA ILE A 36 -4.09 -19.04 7.27
C ILE A 36 -4.18 -17.52 7.33
N GLU A 37 -5.13 -16.96 6.60
CA GLU A 37 -5.41 -15.53 6.63
C GLU A 37 -5.95 -15.10 8.00
N GLY A 38 -5.38 -14.02 8.56
CA GLY A 38 -5.78 -13.47 9.85
C GLY A 38 -5.11 -14.10 11.08
N ALA A 39 -4.31 -15.17 10.91
CA ALA A 39 -3.53 -15.79 11.97
C ALA A 39 -2.12 -15.21 12.06
N MET A 40 -1.49 -15.31 13.22
CA MET A 40 -0.12 -14.86 13.47
C MET A 40 0.65 -15.82 14.37
N PRO A 41 2.02 -15.78 14.36
CA PRO A 41 2.83 -16.66 15.18
C PRO A 41 2.50 -16.58 16.68
N GLY A 42 2.55 -17.74 17.34
CA GLY A 42 2.22 -17.90 18.77
C GLY A 42 0.75 -18.14 19.05
N GLU A 43 -0.11 -18.10 18.01
CA GLU A 43 -1.53 -18.41 18.16
C GLU A 43 -1.84 -19.88 17.94
N ARG A 44 -2.92 -20.33 18.59
CA ARG A 44 -3.67 -21.53 18.20
C ARG A 44 -5.04 -21.08 17.69
N VAL A 45 -5.36 -21.49 16.46
CA VAL A 45 -6.56 -21.03 15.79
C VAL A 45 -7.41 -22.18 15.30
N ARG A 46 -8.73 -21.96 15.24
CA ARG A 46 -9.67 -22.74 14.47
C ARG A 46 -9.81 -22.11 13.10
N PHE A 47 -9.76 -22.90 12.05
CA PHE A 47 -9.75 -22.42 10.69
C PHE A 47 -10.66 -23.22 9.77
N GLU A 48 -11.03 -22.62 8.65
CA GLU A 48 -11.69 -23.30 7.53
C GLU A 48 -10.80 -23.22 6.29
N ILE A 49 -10.75 -24.31 5.52
CA ILE A 49 -10.01 -24.37 4.26
C ILE A 49 -10.82 -23.66 3.18
N ILE A 50 -10.22 -22.62 2.56
CA ILE A 50 -10.81 -21.90 1.43
C ILE A 50 -10.45 -22.58 0.11
N ARG A 51 -9.21 -23.08 0.02
CA ARG A 51 -8.67 -23.70 -1.20
C ARG A 51 -7.64 -24.75 -0.87
N SER A 52 -7.77 -25.93 -1.48
CA SER A 52 -6.81 -27.01 -1.35
C SER A 52 -6.00 -27.17 -2.65
N LYS A 53 -4.66 -27.23 -2.52
CA LYS A 53 -3.71 -27.55 -3.60
C LYS A 53 -2.91 -28.79 -3.22
N LYS A 54 -2.21 -29.40 -4.18
CA LYS A 54 -1.43 -30.62 -3.93
C LYS A 54 -0.38 -30.44 -2.81
N GLN A 55 0.31 -29.27 -2.77
CA GLN A 55 1.44 -29.04 -1.87
C GLN A 55 1.08 -28.24 -0.63
N PHE A 56 -0.02 -27.47 -0.64
CA PHE A 56 -0.43 -26.63 0.45
C PHE A 56 -1.93 -26.35 0.43
N ASP A 57 -2.46 -25.90 1.57
CA ASP A 57 -3.83 -25.41 1.70
C ASP A 57 -3.84 -23.92 2.06
N GLU A 58 -4.87 -23.22 1.59
CA GLU A 58 -5.18 -21.85 1.96
C GLU A 58 -6.43 -21.87 2.84
N ALA A 59 -6.38 -21.18 3.96
CA ALA A 59 -7.43 -21.15 4.96
C ALA A 59 -7.66 -19.73 5.50
N ARG A 60 -8.71 -19.55 6.28
CA ARG A 60 -8.95 -18.35 7.08
C ARG A 60 -9.27 -18.72 8.52
N VAL A 61 -8.95 -17.84 9.44
CA VAL A 61 -9.32 -17.98 10.85
C VAL A 61 -10.84 -17.90 11.00
N ILE A 62 -11.42 -18.84 11.76
CA ILE A 62 -12.78 -18.78 12.26
C ILE A 62 -12.77 -18.23 13.69
N ASP A 63 -11.86 -18.75 14.51
CA ASP A 63 -11.75 -18.40 15.92
C ASP A 63 -10.30 -18.51 16.39
N ILE A 64 -9.94 -17.75 17.42
CA ILE A 64 -8.61 -17.76 18.05
C ILE A 64 -8.74 -18.38 19.42
N ILE A 65 -8.22 -19.60 19.56
CA ILE A 65 -8.28 -20.38 20.81
C ILE A 65 -7.27 -19.86 21.83
N ARG A 66 -6.06 -19.53 21.36
CA ARG A 66 -4.99 -18.91 22.13
C ARG A 66 -4.43 -17.73 21.39
N TYR A 67 -4.48 -16.56 21.99
CA TYR A 67 -3.97 -15.32 21.43
C TYR A 67 -2.46 -15.20 21.59
N SER A 68 -1.79 -14.60 20.60
CA SER A 68 -0.44 -14.11 20.71
C SER A 68 -0.42 -12.80 21.52
N GLU A 69 0.61 -12.60 22.35
CA GLU A 69 0.85 -11.34 23.07
C GLU A 69 1.05 -10.15 22.11
N ASN A 70 1.50 -10.43 20.90
CA ASN A 70 1.74 -9.43 19.86
C ASN A 70 0.49 -9.11 19.02
N ARG A 71 -0.68 -9.67 19.36
CA ARG A 71 -1.92 -9.33 18.67
C ARG A 71 -2.50 -8.04 19.21
N VAL A 72 -2.81 -7.13 18.29
CA VAL A 72 -3.46 -5.86 18.59
C VAL A 72 -4.75 -5.70 17.80
N LYS A 73 -5.66 -4.87 18.30
CA LYS A 73 -6.85 -4.49 17.54
C LYS A 73 -6.45 -3.56 16.39
N PRO A 74 -6.79 -3.90 15.12
CA PRO A 74 -6.54 -3.01 13.99
C PRO A 74 -7.17 -1.63 14.20
N LYS A 75 -6.40 -0.58 13.95
CA LYS A 75 -6.91 0.80 14.07
C LYS A 75 -7.83 1.20 12.92
N CYS A 76 -7.63 0.60 11.74
CA CYS A 76 -8.45 0.89 10.56
C CYS A 76 -9.74 0.06 10.59
N ARG A 77 -10.89 0.72 10.54
CA ARG A 77 -12.20 0.05 10.49
C ARG A 77 -12.45 -0.77 9.22
N HIS A 78 -11.67 -0.53 8.18
CA HIS A 78 -11.77 -1.25 6.90
C HIS A 78 -10.78 -2.42 6.80
N PHE A 79 -10.01 -2.71 7.85
CA PHE A 79 -8.91 -3.68 7.78
C PHE A 79 -9.35 -5.08 7.34
N ASP A 80 -10.51 -5.54 7.81
CA ASP A 80 -10.98 -6.90 7.51
C ASP A 80 -11.41 -7.09 6.04
N THR A 81 -11.81 -6.01 5.38
CA THR A 81 -12.34 -6.04 4.00
C THR A 81 -11.40 -5.41 2.98
N CYS A 82 -10.69 -4.33 3.35
CA CYS A 82 -9.80 -3.58 2.46
C CYS A 82 -8.51 -4.35 2.17
N GLY A 83 -8.14 -4.48 0.88
CA GLY A 83 -6.89 -5.12 0.45
C GLY A 83 -5.63 -4.25 0.57
N GLY A 84 -5.74 -3.02 1.10
CA GLY A 84 -4.61 -2.10 1.22
C GLY A 84 -3.61 -2.44 2.34
N CYS A 85 -4.01 -3.26 3.33
CA CYS A 85 -3.18 -3.65 4.49
C CYS A 85 -3.42 -5.10 4.86
N SER A 86 -2.34 -5.83 5.23
CA SER A 86 -2.40 -7.26 5.55
C SER A 86 -2.22 -7.58 7.04
N ILE A 87 -1.46 -6.78 7.79
CA ILE A 87 -0.94 -7.16 9.13
C ILE A 87 -1.19 -6.11 10.22
N GLN A 88 -2.26 -5.29 10.12
CA GLN A 88 -2.57 -4.31 11.18
C GLN A 88 -3.00 -4.96 12.52
N HIS A 89 -3.31 -6.25 12.52
CA HIS A 89 -3.61 -7.02 13.72
C HIS A 89 -2.37 -7.46 14.50
N ILE A 90 -1.18 -7.15 14.00
CA ILE A 90 0.12 -7.44 14.63
C ILE A 90 0.70 -6.14 15.18
N ASP A 91 1.23 -6.17 16.41
CA ASP A 91 1.95 -5.03 16.98
C ASP A 91 3.04 -4.52 16.03
N PRO A 92 3.16 -3.20 15.79
CA PRO A 92 4.13 -2.65 14.86
C PRO A 92 5.58 -3.06 15.12
N THR A 93 5.98 -3.21 16.37
CA THR A 93 7.33 -3.68 16.74
C THR A 93 7.53 -5.14 16.37
N ALA A 94 6.53 -5.97 16.65
CA ALA A 94 6.54 -7.39 16.26
C ALA A 94 6.54 -7.57 14.74
N GLN A 95 5.88 -6.68 13.98
CA GLN A 95 5.93 -6.70 12.51
C GLN A 95 7.36 -6.63 11.97
N ILE A 96 8.24 -5.84 12.61
CA ILE A 96 9.64 -5.70 12.20
C ILE A 96 10.35 -7.05 12.37
N ALA A 97 10.24 -7.66 13.55
CA ALA A 97 10.85 -8.95 13.84
C ALA A 97 10.34 -10.07 12.93
N PHE A 98 9.03 -10.13 12.68
CA PHE A 98 8.47 -11.13 11.78
C PHE A 98 8.92 -10.95 10.32
N LYS A 99 8.99 -9.72 9.82
CA LYS A 99 9.50 -9.44 8.47
C LYS A 99 10.97 -9.81 8.31
N GLN A 100 11.78 -9.50 9.31
CA GLN A 100 13.19 -9.91 9.33
C GLN A 100 13.30 -11.43 9.30
N ARG A 101 12.56 -12.14 10.15
CA ARG A 101 12.55 -13.61 10.16
C ARG A 101 12.12 -14.21 8.83
N ILE A 102 11.10 -13.65 8.18
CA ILE A 102 10.67 -14.09 6.84
C ILE A 102 11.84 -14.00 5.85
N MET A 103 12.57 -12.88 5.86
CA MET A 103 13.75 -12.69 5.00
C MET A 103 14.82 -13.73 5.29
N GLU A 104 15.16 -13.93 6.56
CA GLU A 104 16.15 -14.94 6.99
C GLU A 104 15.76 -16.35 6.56
N GLU A 105 14.51 -16.75 6.78
CA GLU A 105 13.98 -18.04 6.34
C GLU A 105 14.02 -18.21 4.81
N GLN A 106 13.78 -17.14 4.05
CA GLN A 106 13.87 -17.18 2.58
C GLN A 106 15.33 -17.31 2.10
N LEU A 107 16.27 -16.60 2.71
CA LEU A 107 17.70 -16.75 2.41
C LEU A 107 18.17 -18.18 2.67
N GLU A 108 17.83 -18.75 3.82
CA GLU A 108 18.23 -20.10 4.20
C GLU A 108 17.54 -21.17 3.32
N ARG A 109 16.19 -21.13 3.22
CA ARG A 109 15.41 -22.22 2.63
C ARG A 109 15.37 -22.19 1.12
N ILE A 110 15.27 -20.98 0.52
CA ILE A 110 15.15 -20.79 -0.93
C ILE A 110 16.51 -20.47 -1.52
N GLY A 111 17.16 -19.44 -0.99
CA GLY A 111 18.46 -18.97 -1.46
C GLY A 111 19.61 -19.94 -1.15
N LYS A 112 19.46 -20.81 -0.14
CA LYS A 112 20.53 -21.67 0.38
C LYS A 112 21.77 -20.87 0.77
N ILE A 113 21.55 -19.66 1.28
CA ILE A 113 22.57 -18.69 1.67
C ILE A 113 22.49 -18.47 3.17
N GLN A 114 23.65 -18.51 3.82
CA GLN A 114 23.82 -18.07 5.20
C GLN A 114 24.69 -16.81 5.17
N PRO A 115 24.10 -15.61 5.40
CA PRO A 115 24.86 -14.39 5.41
C PRO A 115 25.80 -14.36 6.64
N GLU A 116 27.00 -13.80 6.49
CA GLU A 116 27.95 -13.65 7.59
C GLU A 116 27.42 -12.67 8.64
N GLN A 117 26.64 -11.66 8.19
CA GLN A 117 26.06 -10.66 9.05
C GLN A 117 24.64 -10.28 8.56
N ILE A 118 23.73 -10.15 9.51
CA ILE A 118 22.40 -9.56 9.30
C ILE A 118 22.36 -8.22 10.01
N LEU A 119 22.19 -7.16 9.24
CA LEU A 119 22.11 -5.81 9.79
C LEU A 119 20.73 -5.58 10.44
N PRO A 120 20.63 -4.68 11.45
CA PRO A 120 19.38 -4.30 12.04
C PRO A 120 18.39 -3.77 10.98
N ALA A 121 17.12 -4.15 11.11
CA ALA A 121 16.08 -3.70 10.21
C ALA A 121 15.94 -2.17 10.20
N ILE A 122 15.67 -1.58 9.05
CA ILE A 122 15.23 -0.20 8.93
C ILE A 122 13.73 -0.15 9.16
N TYR A 123 13.29 0.75 10.03
CA TYR A 123 11.86 0.95 10.31
C TYR A 123 11.53 2.43 10.50
N GLY A 124 10.27 2.76 10.37
CA GLY A 124 9.75 4.11 10.52
C GLY A 124 8.38 4.11 11.20
N THR A 125 7.65 5.22 11.11
CA THR A 125 6.31 5.32 11.66
C THR A 125 5.38 4.28 11.02
N PRO A 126 4.55 3.57 11.82
CA PRO A 126 3.65 2.56 11.29
C PRO A 126 2.41 3.14 10.60
N TRP A 127 2.16 4.43 10.77
CA TRP A 127 0.99 5.16 10.27
C TRP A 127 1.42 6.40 9.48
N HIS A 128 0.53 6.87 8.60
CA HIS A 128 0.69 8.11 7.83
C HIS A 128 1.96 8.19 6.97
N TYR A 129 2.53 7.04 6.61
CA TYR A 129 3.81 6.93 5.89
C TYR A 129 3.67 6.82 4.38
N ARG A 130 2.44 6.61 3.87
CA ARG A 130 2.22 6.26 2.48
C ARG A 130 2.02 7.51 1.62
N ASP A 131 3.10 8.01 1.05
CA ASP A 131 3.13 9.22 0.26
C ASP A 131 2.52 9.07 -1.14
N ARG A 132 2.32 7.85 -1.61
CA ARG A 132 1.65 7.58 -2.89
C ARG A 132 0.56 6.55 -2.74
N ALA A 133 -0.64 6.85 -3.24
CA ALA A 133 -1.74 5.91 -3.21
C ALA A 133 -2.70 6.12 -4.38
N ARG A 134 -3.09 5.02 -5.02
CA ARG A 134 -4.15 5.00 -6.02
C ARG A 134 -5.41 4.40 -5.41
N LEU A 135 -6.51 5.18 -5.45
CA LEU A 135 -7.83 4.75 -5.02
C LEU A 135 -8.70 4.54 -6.26
N SER A 136 -9.24 3.35 -6.39
CA SER A 136 -10.18 2.98 -7.46
C SER A 136 -11.53 3.64 -7.24
N ILE A 137 -12.25 3.90 -8.33
CA ILE A 137 -13.59 4.47 -8.30
C ILE A 137 -14.56 3.46 -8.92
N SER A 138 -15.69 3.23 -8.27
CA SER A 138 -16.82 2.47 -8.80
C SER A 138 -18.14 3.13 -8.39
N LYS A 139 -19.26 2.64 -8.91
CA LYS A 139 -20.59 3.12 -8.52
C LYS A 139 -21.33 2.03 -7.74
N ASP A 140 -22.06 2.42 -6.70
CA ASP A 140 -22.98 1.52 -6.04
C ASP A 140 -24.30 1.37 -6.86
N ALA A 141 -25.21 0.51 -6.41
CA ALA A 141 -26.49 0.29 -7.06
C ALA A 141 -27.38 1.55 -7.15
N GLY A 142 -27.17 2.52 -6.25
CA GLY A 142 -27.85 3.82 -6.22
C GLY A 142 -27.17 4.92 -7.05
N GLY A 143 -26.09 4.57 -7.77
CA GLY A 143 -25.32 5.53 -8.58
C GLY A 143 -24.38 6.43 -7.77
N ARG A 144 -24.14 6.17 -6.47
CA ARG A 144 -23.16 6.92 -5.68
C ARG A 144 -21.76 6.37 -5.90
N LEU A 145 -20.77 7.24 -5.88
CA LEU A 145 -19.37 6.83 -6.02
C LEU A 145 -18.87 6.13 -4.74
N LYS A 146 -18.29 4.96 -4.94
CA LYS A 146 -17.40 4.30 -3.98
C LYS A 146 -15.98 4.63 -4.38
N ILE A 147 -15.17 5.14 -3.45
CA ILE A 147 -13.78 5.52 -3.69
C ILE A 147 -12.89 4.90 -2.63
N GLY A 148 -11.92 4.09 -3.05
CA GLY A 148 -10.99 3.46 -2.13
C GLY A 148 -10.16 2.35 -2.76
N PHE A 149 -9.65 1.48 -1.93
CA PHE A 149 -8.86 0.34 -2.38
C PHE A 149 -9.78 -0.83 -2.77
N LYS A 150 -9.26 -1.75 -3.56
CA LYS A 150 -9.95 -3.00 -3.85
C LYS A 150 -10.03 -3.86 -2.58
N ALA A 151 -11.09 -4.65 -2.46
CA ALA A 151 -11.23 -5.63 -1.40
C ALA A 151 -10.15 -6.72 -1.50
N LYS A 152 -9.91 -7.40 -0.41
CA LYS A 152 -9.00 -8.56 -0.38
C LYS A 152 -9.47 -9.61 -1.41
N LYS A 153 -8.55 -10.05 -2.27
CA LYS A 153 -8.80 -11.07 -3.31
C LYS A 153 -10.02 -10.80 -4.20
N SER A 154 -10.40 -9.52 -4.39
CA SER A 154 -11.57 -9.11 -5.17
C SER A 154 -11.27 -7.87 -6.01
N HIS A 155 -12.14 -7.61 -6.99
CA HIS A 155 -12.13 -6.36 -7.77
C HIS A 155 -13.11 -5.32 -7.21
N GLU A 156 -13.90 -5.66 -6.21
CA GLU A 156 -14.82 -4.73 -5.55
C GLU A 156 -14.06 -3.58 -4.89
N VAL A 157 -14.57 -2.36 -5.03
CA VAL A 157 -14.01 -1.17 -4.39
C VAL A 157 -14.62 -1.01 -3.00
N ILE A 158 -13.78 -1.02 -1.98
CA ILE A 158 -14.16 -0.69 -0.60
C ILE A 158 -14.22 0.82 -0.49
N ASP A 159 -15.38 1.34 -0.15
CA ASP A 159 -15.56 2.78 0.05
C ASP A 159 -14.89 3.23 1.33
N VAL A 160 -13.82 4.03 1.22
CA VAL A 160 -13.05 4.50 2.37
C VAL A 160 -13.26 6.01 2.57
N ASP A 161 -13.54 6.43 3.78
CA ASP A 161 -13.68 7.83 4.19
C ASP A 161 -12.51 8.31 5.07
N SER A 162 -11.66 7.39 5.48
CA SER A 162 -10.40 7.66 6.15
C SER A 162 -9.42 6.50 5.91
N CYS A 163 -8.12 6.77 5.92
CA CYS A 163 -7.09 5.77 5.75
C CYS A 163 -5.89 6.06 6.65
N MET A 164 -5.61 5.16 7.59
CA MET A 164 -4.57 5.32 8.61
C MET A 164 -3.14 5.30 8.06
N VAL A 165 -2.92 4.80 6.84
CA VAL A 165 -1.57 4.77 6.23
C VAL A 165 -1.30 5.97 5.34
N LEU A 166 -2.35 6.69 4.87
CA LEU A 166 -2.19 7.96 4.16
C LEU A 166 -1.79 9.08 5.13
N PRO A 167 -1.04 10.11 4.68
CA PRO A 167 -0.84 11.33 5.45
C PRO A 167 -2.15 11.87 6.01
N ALA A 168 -2.13 12.34 7.25
CA ALA A 168 -3.34 12.76 7.98
C ALA A 168 -4.16 13.80 7.19
N HIS A 169 -3.48 14.82 6.64
CA HIS A 169 -4.11 15.89 5.85
C HIS A 169 -4.81 15.38 4.57
N ILE A 170 -4.36 14.26 3.99
CA ILE A 170 -5.05 13.59 2.86
C ILE A 170 -6.25 12.80 3.37
N SER A 171 -6.03 11.98 4.41
CA SER A 171 -7.06 11.13 4.98
C SER A 171 -8.28 11.92 5.45
N GLU A 172 -8.07 13.05 6.13
CA GLU A 172 -9.11 13.94 6.64
C GLU A 172 -9.95 14.60 5.52
N LYS A 173 -9.35 14.79 4.35
CA LYS A 173 -10.03 15.42 3.20
C LYS A 173 -10.80 14.43 2.31
N LEU A 174 -10.61 13.12 2.49
CA LEU A 174 -11.28 12.11 1.65
C LEU A 174 -12.80 12.31 1.54
N PRO A 175 -13.57 12.59 2.62
CA PRO A 175 -15.02 12.81 2.50
C PRO A 175 -15.38 13.98 1.59
N LYS A 176 -14.67 15.10 1.70
CA LYS A 176 -14.89 16.30 0.86
C LYS A 176 -14.47 16.06 -0.59
N ILE A 177 -13.36 15.35 -0.80
CA ILE A 177 -12.90 14.96 -2.14
C ILE A 177 -13.94 14.04 -2.80
N LYS A 178 -14.56 13.12 -2.07
CA LYS A 178 -15.65 12.29 -2.59
C LYS A 178 -16.85 13.11 -3.04
N GLN A 179 -17.27 14.11 -2.25
CA GLN A 179 -18.38 15.02 -2.63
C GLN A 179 -18.05 15.78 -3.92
N MET A 180 -16.82 16.28 -4.03
CA MET A 180 -16.32 16.91 -5.26
C MET A 180 -16.42 15.95 -6.45
N LEU A 181 -15.90 14.73 -6.32
CA LEU A 181 -15.89 13.72 -7.39
C LEU A 181 -17.30 13.25 -7.73
N GLN A 182 -18.23 13.17 -6.77
CA GLN A 182 -19.64 12.87 -7.03
C GLN A 182 -20.28 13.89 -7.99
N SER A 183 -19.88 15.15 -7.92
CA SER A 183 -20.36 16.18 -8.87
C SER A 183 -19.82 16.02 -10.30
N LEU A 184 -18.81 15.16 -10.47
CA LEU A 184 -18.14 14.84 -11.75
C LEU A 184 -18.46 13.42 -12.25
N ILE A 185 -19.49 12.76 -11.70
CA ILE A 185 -19.79 11.33 -11.95
C ILE A 185 -20.06 10.99 -13.43
N ASP A 186 -20.47 11.97 -14.21
CA ASP A 186 -20.72 11.87 -15.66
C ASP A 186 -19.44 11.79 -16.52
N LEU A 187 -18.27 12.01 -15.91
CA LEU A 187 -16.98 11.98 -16.59
C LEU A 187 -16.36 10.57 -16.71
N ASP A 188 -17.06 9.51 -16.28
CA ASP A 188 -16.53 8.14 -16.24
C ASP A 188 -15.22 8.08 -15.46
N LEU A 189 -15.28 8.47 -14.18
CA LEU A 189 -14.13 8.48 -13.28
C LEU A 189 -13.61 7.06 -13.05
N LEU A 190 -12.30 6.87 -13.19
CA LEU A 190 -11.64 5.57 -13.11
C LEU A 190 -10.90 5.37 -11.79
N PHE A 191 -10.08 6.32 -11.41
CA PHE A 191 -9.34 6.34 -10.15
C PHE A 191 -8.90 7.75 -9.81
N ILE A 192 -8.54 7.95 -8.55
CA ILE A 192 -7.71 9.08 -8.13
C ILE A 192 -6.37 8.57 -7.64
N GLU A 193 -5.35 9.41 -7.72
CA GLU A 193 -4.04 9.09 -7.21
C GLU A 193 -3.49 10.29 -6.42
N PHE A 194 -2.97 10.00 -5.22
CA PHE A 194 -2.28 11.00 -4.41
C PHE A 194 -0.79 10.83 -4.57
N PHE A 195 -0.10 11.96 -4.68
CA PHE A 195 1.35 12.08 -4.58
C PHE A 195 1.64 13.13 -3.53
N ASN A 196 2.35 12.74 -2.48
CA ASN A 196 2.67 13.62 -1.37
C ASN A 196 4.19 13.79 -1.27
N SER A 197 4.62 15.00 -1.02
CA SER A 197 5.98 15.34 -0.64
C SER A 197 5.94 16.32 0.53
N GLU A 198 7.09 16.73 1.04
CA GLU A 198 7.16 17.68 2.15
C GLU A 198 6.46 19.02 1.85
N LYS A 199 6.55 19.48 0.59
CA LYS A 199 6.07 20.81 0.17
C LYS A 199 4.75 20.77 -0.60
N LEU A 200 4.36 19.62 -1.14
CA LEU A 200 3.31 19.55 -2.15
C LEU A 200 2.52 18.24 -2.06
N THR A 201 1.21 18.35 -2.19
CA THR A 201 0.30 17.22 -2.40
C THR A 201 -0.43 17.36 -3.73
N VAL A 202 -0.31 16.38 -4.59
CA VAL A 202 -1.02 16.32 -5.87
C VAL A 202 -2.17 15.33 -5.78
N LEU A 203 -3.37 15.77 -6.17
CA LEU A 203 -4.52 14.92 -6.45
C LEU A 203 -4.65 14.78 -7.96
N ASN A 204 -4.25 13.64 -8.51
CA ASN A 204 -4.47 13.29 -9.91
C ASN A 204 -5.83 12.61 -10.08
N ILE A 205 -6.68 13.12 -10.95
CA ILE A 205 -8.01 12.58 -11.25
C ILE A 205 -7.99 11.97 -12.65
N CYS A 206 -8.19 10.66 -12.73
CA CYS A 206 -8.26 9.95 -14.01
C CYS A 206 -9.71 9.70 -14.43
N SER A 207 -10.06 10.10 -15.64
CA SER A 207 -11.39 9.93 -16.22
C SER A 207 -11.36 9.34 -17.63
N GLY A 208 -12.45 8.65 -18.01
CA GLY A 208 -12.63 8.11 -19.35
C GLY A 208 -13.02 9.18 -20.38
N LYS A 209 -13.57 10.32 -19.91
CA LYS A 209 -14.00 11.45 -20.73
C LYS A 209 -13.24 12.72 -20.35
N LYS A 210 -12.88 13.52 -21.32
CA LYS A 210 -12.28 14.84 -21.09
C LYS A 210 -13.32 15.76 -20.42
N PRO A 211 -12.99 16.42 -19.29
CA PRO A 211 -13.91 17.34 -18.65
C PRO A 211 -14.25 18.55 -19.53
N PRO A 212 -15.54 18.89 -19.73
CA PRO A 212 -15.94 20.14 -20.40
C PRO A 212 -15.65 21.36 -19.52
N SER A 213 -15.55 22.55 -20.14
CA SER A 213 -15.17 23.80 -19.45
C SER A 213 -16.04 24.11 -18.22
N GLN A 214 -17.32 23.76 -18.23
CA GLN A 214 -18.20 23.93 -17.07
C GLN A 214 -17.75 23.10 -15.87
N LYS A 215 -17.37 21.82 -16.10
CA LYS A 215 -16.86 20.92 -15.04
C LYS A 215 -15.50 21.38 -14.52
N LEU A 216 -14.65 21.90 -15.40
CA LEU A 216 -13.36 22.48 -15.00
C LEU A 216 -13.56 23.66 -14.04
N ARG A 217 -14.45 24.62 -14.37
CA ARG A 217 -14.79 25.73 -13.45
C ARG A 217 -15.42 25.25 -12.15
N GLN A 218 -16.22 24.18 -12.18
CA GLN A 218 -16.76 23.57 -10.97
C GLN A 218 -15.64 22.96 -10.10
N LEU A 219 -14.66 22.32 -10.71
CA LEU A 219 -13.52 21.71 -10.03
C LEU A 219 -12.63 22.78 -9.36
N GLU A 220 -12.38 23.90 -10.02
CA GLU A 220 -11.66 25.04 -9.43
C GLU A 220 -12.36 25.57 -8.17
N LYS A 221 -13.70 25.75 -8.20
CA LYS A 221 -14.48 26.16 -7.02
C LYS A 221 -14.40 25.14 -5.89
N TRP A 222 -14.48 23.85 -6.22
CA TRP A 222 -14.30 22.79 -5.21
C TRP A 222 -12.90 22.81 -4.60
N PHE A 223 -11.87 23.01 -5.41
CA PHE A 223 -10.50 23.15 -4.91
C PHE A 223 -10.40 24.27 -3.88
N ASP A 224 -10.91 25.46 -4.19
CA ASP A 224 -10.91 26.61 -3.29
C ASP A 224 -11.66 26.32 -1.98
N THR A 225 -12.75 25.57 -2.05
CA THR A 225 -13.55 25.18 -0.89
C THR A 225 -12.84 24.18 0.01
N ILE A 226 -12.18 23.16 -0.59
CA ILE A 226 -11.56 22.05 0.16
C ILE A 226 -10.18 22.44 0.69
N PHE A 227 -9.39 23.17 -0.10
CA PHE A 227 -7.98 23.45 0.14
C PHE A 227 -7.68 24.92 0.40
N GLY A 228 -8.70 25.79 0.58
CA GLY A 228 -8.59 27.24 0.57
C GLY A 228 -7.45 27.84 1.38
N HIS A 229 -7.19 27.35 2.60
CA HIS A 229 -6.08 27.79 3.46
C HIS A 229 -4.74 27.12 3.11
N GLU A 230 -4.78 26.04 2.33
CA GLU A 230 -3.64 25.19 2.00
C GLU A 230 -3.30 25.21 0.50
N LYS A 231 -3.76 26.23 -0.23
CA LYS A 231 -3.62 26.33 -1.71
C LYS A 231 -2.20 26.07 -2.21
N LYS A 232 -1.20 26.58 -1.49
CA LYS A 232 0.22 26.42 -1.85
C LYS A 232 0.74 24.96 -1.71
N GLN A 233 0.01 24.15 -0.94
CA GLN A 233 0.39 22.75 -0.66
C GLN A 233 -0.37 21.73 -1.50
N TRP A 234 -1.41 22.13 -2.22
CA TRP A 234 -2.24 21.23 -3.01
C TRP A 234 -2.30 21.61 -4.48
N GLN A 235 -2.35 20.59 -5.33
CA GLN A 235 -2.61 20.73 -6.75
C GLN A 235 -3.58 19.66 -7.23
N ILE A 236 -4.40 20.00 -8.23
CA ILE A 236 -5.17 19.01 -9.00
C ILE A 236 -4.50 18.84 -10.36
N TRP A 237 -4.29 17.58 -10.72
CA TRP A 237 -3.88 17.17 -12.04
C TRP A 237 -4.99 16.35 -12.68
N LEU A 238 -5.10 16.40 -14.00
CA LEU A 238 -6.11 15.69 -14.77
C LEU A 238 -5.44 14.72 -15.73
N GLN A 239 -6.01 13.52 -15.79
CA GLN A 239 -5.53 12.45 -16.65
C GLN A 239 -6.69 11.87 -17.46
N ALA A 240 -6.61 11.90 -18.78
CA ALA A 240 -7.50 11.11 -19.61
C ALA A 240 -6.99 9.66 -19.69
N ARG A 241 -7.89 8.71 -19.91
CA ARG A 241 -7.55 7.28 -20.04
C ARG A 241 -6.41 7.07 -21.04
N ARG A 242 -5.35 6.38 -20.64
CA ARG A 242 -4.15 6.08 -21.44
C ARG A 242 -3.36 7.33 -21.90
N GLN A 243 -3.55 8.47 -21.25
CA GLN A 243 -2.76 9.68 -21.47
C GLN A 243 -1.93 10.00 -20.23
N GLU A 244 -0.95 10.87 -20.38
CA GLU A 244 -0.20 11.42 -19.26
C GLU A 244 -1.06 12.36 -18.45
N ALA A 245 -0.82 12.40 -17.14
CA ALA A 245 -1.43 13.36 -16.24
C ALA A 245 -0.85 14.77 -16.53
N GLN A 246 -1.71 15.77 -16.51
CA GLN A 246 -1.32 17.17 -16.75
C GLN A 246 -1.73 18.04 -15.55
N PRO A 247 -0.90 18.99 -15.13
CA PRO A 247 -1.27 19.98 -14.14
C PRO A 247 -2.53 20.75 -14.57
N PHE A 248 -3.44 20.98 -13.64
CA PHE A 248 -4.67 21.69 -13.95
C PHE A 248 -4.86 22.92 -13.07
N TYR A 249 -4.74 22.78 -11.75
CA TYR A 249 -5.03 23.89 -10.83
C TYR A 249 -4.24 23.75 -9.51
N PRO A 250 -3.71 24.85 -8.92
CA PRO A 250 -3.73 26.21 -9.43
C PRO A 250 -2.97 26.35 -10.75
N LYS A 251 -3.06 27.53 -11.41
CA LYS A 251 -2.39 27.74 -12.72
C LYS A 251 -0.85 27.73 -12.64
N ASP A 252 -0.31 28.05 -11.49
CA ASP A 252 1.11 28.11 -11.15
C ASP A 252 1.58 26.79 -10.49
N CYS A 253 1.13 25.65 -10.99
CA CYS A 253 1.53 24.32 -10.51
C CYS A 253 3.04 24.18 -10.44
N GLN A 254 3.52 23.73 -9.28
CA GLN A 254 4.94 23.39 -9.07
C GLN A 254 5.22 21.96 -9.56
N PRO A 255 6.46 21.66 -9.99
CA PRO A 255 6.84 20.31 -10.36
C PRO A 255 6.73 19.36 -9.16
N LEU A 256 6.28 18.15 -9.45
CA LEU A 256 6.22 17.07 -8.47
C LEU A 256 7.62 16.48 -8.30
N GLY A 257 8.05 16.29 -7.06
CA GLY A 257 9.38 15.74 -6.75
C GLY A 257 9.48 15.27 -5.30
N TYR A 258 10.56 14.56 -4.99
CA TYR A 258 10.98 14.24 -3.63
C TYR A 258 12.45 14.55 -3.46
N ALA A 259 12.87 14.79 -2.23
CA ALA A 259 14.26 15.10 -1.91
C ALA A 259 14.98 13.92 -1.27
N LEU A 260 16.27 13.84 -1.49
CA LEU A 260 17.23 13.03 -0.73
C LEU A 260 18.23 14.00 -0.07
N PRO A 261 17.86 14.60 1.09
CA PRO A 261 18.61 15.71 1.68
C PRO A 261 20.07 15.37 2.05
N GLU A 262 20.34 14.12 2.45
CA GLU A 262 21.70 13.65 2.78
C GLU A 262 22.67 13.81 1.59
N PHE A 263 22.14 13.84 0.36
CA PHE A 263 22.89 13.92 -0.89
C PHE A 263 22.68 15.25 -1.64
N GLU A 264 21.92 16.18 -1.06
CA GLU A 264 21.53 17.45 -1.69
C GLU A 264 20.83 17.28 -3.06
N VAL A 265 20.12 16.16 -3.25
CA VAL A 265 19.47 15.78 -4.49
C VAL A 265 17.96 16.01 -4.42
N GLU A 266 17.43 16.70 -5.44
CA GLU A 266 15.99 16.75 -5.72
C GLU A 266 15.67 15.86 -6.92
N MET A 267 14.67 15.00 -6.77
CA MET A 267 14.24 14.00 -7.76
C MET A 267 12.89 14.41 -8.35
N PRO A 268 12.85 15.09 -9.51
CA PRO A 268 11.59 15.37 -10.17
C PRO A 268 10.98 14.09 -10.76
N TYR A 269 9.66 13.96 -10.70
CA TYR A 269 8.94 12.84 -11.30
C TYR A 269 7.55 13.25 -11.78
N LYS A 270 6.91 12.39 -12.58
CA LYS A 270 5.54 12.57 -13.06
C LYS A 270 4.63 11.45 -12.54
N PRO A 271 3.31 11.68 -12.47
CA PRO A 271 2.35 10.59 -12.29
C PRO A 271 2.57 9.51 -13.36
N GLY A 272 2.79 8.27 -12.94
CA GLY A 272 3.18 7.17 -13.81
C GLY A 272 4.60 6.67 -13.55
N ASP A 273 5.53 7.53 -13.14
CA ASP A 273 6.87 7.11 -12.75
C ASP A 273 6.81 6.29 -11.45
N PHE A 274 7.74 5.35 -11.32
CA PHE A 274 7.87 4.60 -10.08
C PHE A 274 8.62 5.41 -9.03
N THR A 275 8.01 5.56 -7.86
CA THR A 275 8.63 6.14 -6.66
C THR A 275 8.34 5.26 -5.45
N GLN A 276 9.24 5.24 -4.47
CA GLN A 276 9.00 4.56 -3.21
C GLN A 276 7.83 5.21 -2.47
N ILE A 277 6.94 4.37 -1.92
CA ILE A 277 5.70 4.84 -1.27
C ILE A 277 5.93 5.44 0.12
N ASN A 278 7.11 5.27 0.70
CA ASN A 278 7.53 5.80 1.99
C ASN A 278 8.83 6.57 1.78
N ALA A 279 8.71 7.87 1.54
CA ALA A 279 9.85 8.74 1.25
C ALA A 279 10.86 8.78 2.41
N GLY A 280 10.39 8.77 3.67
CA GLY A 280 11.27 8.77 4.83
C GLY A 280 12.16 7.52 4.90
N LEU A 281 11.58 6.33 4.70
CA LEU A 281 12.37 5.09 4.64
C LEU A 281 13.24 5.01 3.39
N ASN A 282 12.81 5.60 2.29
CA ASN A 282 13.61 5.65 1.07
C ASN A 282 14.94 6.35 1.29
N GLY A 283 14.94 7.52 1.91
CA GLY A 283 16.19 8.26 2.22
C GLY A 283 17.15 7.43 3.07
N VAL A 284 16.65 6.84 4.17
CA VAL A 284 17.45 5.98 5.06
C VAL A 284 17.99 4.75 4.32
N MET A 285 17.19 4.14 3.44
CA MET A 285 17.60 2.98 2.65
C MET A 285 18.71 3.33 1.66
N VAL A 286 18.58 4.45 0.94
CA VAL A 286 19.61 4.93 0.01
C VAL A 286 20.91 5.23 0.76
N GLY A 287 20.85 6.02 1.86
CA GLY A 287 22.02 6.35 2.66
C GLY A 287 22.75 5.11 3.20
N ARG A 288 22.00 4.13 3.72
CA ARG A 288 22.59 2.87 4.17
C ARG A 288 23.23 2.08 3.03
N ALA A 289 22.57 1.97 1.89
CA ALA A 289 23.08 1.23 0.74
C ALA A 289 24.39 1.83 0.23
N LEU A 290 24.46 3.15 0.11
CA LEU A 290 25.67 3.83 -0.35
C LEU A 290 26.83 3.69 0.66
N LYS A 291 26.56 3.79 1.96
CA LYS A 291 27.56 3.53 3.00
C LYS A 291 28.12 2.11 2.96
N LEU A 292 27.27 1.12 2.65
CA LEU A 292 27.70 -0.29 2.54
C LEU A 292 28.45 -0.58 1.26
N LEU A 293 28.14 0.14 0.17
CA LEU A 293 28.86 0.00 -1.10
C LEU A 293 30.25 0.60 -1.03
N ASP A 294 30.50 1.58 -0.16
CA ASP A 294 31.78 2.27 0.04
C ASP A 294 32.49 2.65 -1.28
N ILE A 295 31.74 3.31 -2.14
CA ILE A 295 32.12 3.59 -3.53
C ILE A 295 33.37 4.49 -3.59
N GLN A 296 34.37 4.07 -4.36
CA GLN A 296 35.63 4.81 -4.54
C GLN A 296 35.63 5.56 -5.88
N LYS A 297 36.35 6.73 -5.94
CA LYS A 297 36.38 7.64 -7.10
C LYS A 297 36.71 6.99 -8.45
N ASN A 298 37.45 5.88 -8.45
CA ASN A 298 37.88 5.21 -9.68
C ASN A 298 37.02 4.00 -10.08
N GLU A 299 35.98 3.74 -9.35
CA GLU A 299 35.11 2.60 -9.64
C GLU A 299 34.10 2.92 -10.73
N ARG A 300 33.75 1.90 -11.50
CA ARG A 300 32.64 1.93 -12.46
C ARG A 300 31.49 1.14 -11.89
N ILE A 301 30.34 1.80 -11.74
CA ILE A 301 29.16 1.22 -11.14
C ILE A 301 28.08 1.11 -12.21
N ALA A 302 27.40 -0.03 -12.27
CA ALA A 302 26.23 -0.22 -13.08
C ALA A 302 25.00 -0.35 -12.16
N ASP A 303 24.05 0.57 -12.28
CA ASP A 303 22.75 0.50 -11.64
C ASP A 303 21.74 -0.06 -12.67
N LEU A 304 21.47 -1.36 -12.59
CA LEU A 304 20.55 -2.03 -13.49
C LEU A 304 19.11 -1.77 -13.04
N PHE A 305 18.27 -1.33 -13.98
CA PHE A 305 16.88 -0.92 -13.71
C PHE A 305 16.77 0.30 -12.80
N CYS A 306 17.66 1.26 -12.97
CA CYS A 306 17.80 2.46 -12.13
C CYS A 306 16.51 3.30 -11.94
N GLY A 307 15.51 3.15 -12.81
CA GLY A 307 14.29 3.96 -12.78
C GLY A 307 14.60 5.45 -12.93
N LEU A 308 14.18 6.27 -11.96
CA LEU A 308 14.50 7.71 -11.91
C LEU A 308 15.94 8.00 -11.46
N GLY A 309 16.70 6.98 -11.10
CA GLY A 309 18.06 7.16 -10.56
C GLY A 309 18.10 7.31 -9.04
N ASN A 310 17.18 6.69 -8.32
CA ASN A 310 17.07 6.78 -6.86
C ASN A 310 18.37 6.42 -6.12
N PHE A 311 19.18 5.54 -6.67
CA PHE A 311 20.52 5.21 -6.20
C PHE A 311 21.62 5.86 -7.06
N SER A 312 21.45 5.85 -8.40
CA SER A 312 22.47 6.32 -9.35
C SER A 312 22.85 7.80 -9.14
N ILE A 313 21.86 8.68 -8.92
CA ILE A 313 22.13 10.11 -8.77
C ILE A 313 22.87 10.41 -7.46
N PRO A 314 22.47 9.85 -6.29
CA PRO A 314 23.24 9.98 -5.06
C PRO A 314 24.65 9.35 -5.12
N MET A 315 24.91 8.41 -6.04
CA MET A 315 26.22 7.79 -6.25
C MET A 315 27.16 8.66 -7.10
N ALA A 316 26.61 9.56 -7.94
CA ALA A 316 27.37 10.39 -8.84
C ALA A 316 27.94 11.65 -8.16
#